data_c05014dfe6ec196ad68fa75d348734a9
#
_entry.id   c05014dfe6ec196ad68fa75d348734a9
#
_cell.length_a   1.000
_cell.length_b   1.000
_cell.length_c   1.000
_cell.angle_alpha   90.00
_cell.angle_beta   90.00
_cell.angle_gamma   90.00
#
_symmetry.space_group_name_H-M   'P 1'
#
loop_
_entity.id
_entity.type
_entity.pdbx_description
1 polymer ?
#
loop_
_entity_poly.entity_id
_entity_poly.type
_entity_poly.pdbx_seq_one_letter_code
_entity_poly.pdbx_strand_id
1 'polypeptide(L)'
;VWKRAKDCEVEDMEGKRYLDLTAAFGVTAAGHANERVVQAAKNQMDLLVHGMGDVHPHEPKARLVRELSRLTFERWTRRAEETAAPALSGKTIFSNSGFEAVESALKTAMLATGRKGVVAFEDAYHGLGYGALNATDREHFRGPFQNQLGEFGYFGVFPRKEEDLPGAEQSIRRHFNQRAIGALLVEPIQGRGGIRVPPPGFLPLLRRICDQYQALLIFDEIYTGFGRTGKWFACEHDDVVPDLICLGKGLTGGFPLSACVGRADLMDKAWPESDGEAIHTSTFLGHPVGCAMALEQIKEIKRLKLPQQAAQRGRLLLSLLEHPPLPIPGYHFEARGRGLLVGLEITRADGSPATDEALEITKRMLAKGFILLPEGPDANIISLSPPLIISEAQIQRTVNALHETTVDVLTQ
;
A
#
# COMPACT_ATOMS: atom_id res chain seq x y z
N VAL A 1 2.92 -19.11 -17.79
CA VAL A 1 4.13 -18.65 -17.06
C VAL A 1 4.66 -17.39 -17.74
N TRP A 2 4.93 -16.33 -16.95
CA TRP A 2 5.47 -15.06 -17.46
C TRP A 2 6.90 -15.26 -17.96
N LYS A 3 7.19 -14.75 -19.15
CA LYS A 3 8.51 -14.75 -19.79
C LYS A 3 9.14 -13.37 -19.77
N ARG A 4 8.36 -12.36 -20.11
CA ARG A 4 8.81 -10.95 -20.13
C ARG A 4 7.63 -10.01 -19.90
N ALA A 5 7.93 -8.79 -19.49
CA ALA A 5 6.93 -7.74 -19.35
C ALA A 5 7.51 -6.38 -19.76
N LYS A 6 6.65 -5.50 -20.28
CA LYS A 6 7.02 -4.13 -20.68
C LYS A 6 5.78 -3.24 -20.52
N ASP A 7 5.98 -2.07 -19.96
CA ASP A 7 4.94 -1.06 -19.73
C ASP A 7 3.73 -1.62 -18.96
N CYS A 8 2.58 -1.83 -19.60
CA CYS A 8 1.40 -2.43 -18.99
C CYS A 8 1.14 -3.88 -19.45
N GLU A 9 2.05 -4.46 -20.22
CA GLU A 9 1.83 -5.78 -20.82
C GLU A 9 2.81 -6.82 -20.30
N VAL A 10 2.30 -8.04 -20.20
CA VAL A 10 3.07 -9.25 -19.86
C VAL A 10 2.94 -10.23 -21.01
N GLU A 11 4.02 -10.93 -21.35
CA GLU A 11 4.05 -12.01 -22.32
C GLU A 11 4.44 -13.32 -21.62
N ASP A 12 3.70 -14.39 -21.90
CA ASP A 12 3.98 -15.70 -21.35
C ASP A 12 4.98 -16.50 -22.22
N MET A 13 5.27 -17.73 -21.79
CA MET A 13 6.21 -18.63 -22.48
C MET A 13 5.73 -19.05 -23.88
N GLU A 14 4.44 -18.95 -24.16
CA GLU A 14 3.81 -19.31 -25.44
C GLU A 14 3.70 -18.09 -26.37
N GLY A 15 4.10 -16.89 -25.91
CA GLY A 15 4.06 -15.65 -26.67
C GLY A 15 2.71 -14.92 -26.60
N LYS A 16 1.76 -15.40 -25.79
CA LYS A 16 0.50 -14.72 -25.56
C LYS A 16 0.73 -13.47 -24.69
N ARG A 17 0.09 -12.36 -25.09
CA ARG A 17 0.18 -11.09 -24.38
C ARG A 17 -1.06 -10.85 -23.54
N TYR A 18 -0.83 -10.24 -22.37
CA TYR A 18 -1.84 -9.89 -21.40
C TYR A 18 -1.66 -8.45 -20.98
N LEU A 19 -2.75 -7.70 -20.85
CA LEU A 19 -2.75 -6.41 -20.17
C LEU A 19 -2.79 -6.66 -18.66
N ASP A 20 -1.79 -6.17 -17.93
CA ASP A 20 -1.68 -6.32 -16.48
C ASP A 20 -2.45 -5.20 -15.76
N LEU A 21 -3.61 -5.55 -15.20
CA LEU A 21 -4.44 -4.66 -14.39
C LEU A 21 -4.08 -4.74 -12.90
N THR A 22 -2.94 -5.37 -12.54
CA THR A 22 -2.50 -5.56 -11.14
C THR A 22 -1.21 -4.84 -10.81
N ALA A 23 -0.47 -4.34 -11.82
CA ALA A 23 0.89 -3.83 -11.69
C ALA A 23 1.80 -4.78 -10.89
N ALA A 24 1.65 -6.11 -11.09
CA ALA A 24 2.33 -7.14 -10.31
C ALA A 24 2.20 -6.87 -8.79
N PHE A 25 0.99 -6.83 -8.28
CA PHE A 25 0.64 -6.46 -6.90
C PHE A 25 0.98 -5.00 -6.53
N GLY A 26 0.80 -4.06 -7.47
CA GLY A 26 1.04 -2.63 -7.25
C GLY A 26 2.51 -2.19 -7.29
N VAL A 27 3.42 -3.07 -7.71
CA VAL A 27 4.88 -2.85 -7.70
C VAL A 27 5.32 -1.97 -8.87
N THR A 28 4.84 -2.23 -10.09
CA THR A 28 5.34 -1.61 -11.32
C THR A 28 4.64 -0.28 -11.62
N ALA A 29 4.73 0.69 -10.69
CA ALA A 29 4.02 1.96 -10.80
C ALA A 29 4.33 2.71 -12.11
N ALA A 30 5.60 2.81 -12.51
CA ALA A 30 6.02 3.45 -13.76
C ALA A 30 6.07 2.48 -14.98
N GLY A 31 5.38 1.33 -14.87
CA GLY A 31 5.35 0.28 -15.87
C GLY A 31 6.41 -0.80 -15.67
N HIS A 32 6.13 -1.97 -16.24
CA HIS A 32 7.11 -3.07 -16.25
C HIS A 32 8.36 -2.70 -17.03
N ALA A 33 9.51 -3.15 -16.52
CA ALA A 33 10.81 -2.97 -17.18
C ALA A 33 11.05 -1.53 -17.67
N ASN A 34 10.70 -0.53 -16.83
CA ASN A 34 10.98 0.86 -17.16
C ASN A 34 12.47 1.04 -17.47
N GLU A 35 12.78 1.57 -18.65
CA GLU A 35 14.15 1.58 -19.18
C GLU A 35 15.13 2.35 -18.30
N ARG A 36 14.68 3.49 -17.74
CA ARG A 36 15.55 4.32 -16.88
C ARG A 36 15.82 3.62 -15.54
N VAL A 37 14.79 3.00 -14.96
CA VAL A 37 14.94 2.25 -13.70
C VAL A 37 15.84 1.02 -13.89
N VAL A 38 15.65 0.28 -14.99
CA VAL A 38 16.52 -0.87 -15.34
C VAL A 38 17.95 -0.43 -15.60
N GLN A 39 18.13 0.70 -16.31
CA GLN A 39 19.49 1.22 -16.56
C GLN A 39 20.19 1.68 -15.28
N ALA A 40 19.44 2.29 -14.34
CA ALA A 40 20.00 2.65 -13.03
C ALA A 40 20.48 1.42 -12.25
N ALA A 41 19.72 0.30 -12.32
CA ALA A 41 20.15 -0.97 -11.72
C ALA A 41 21.46 -1.49 -12.35
N LYS A 42 21.55 -1.55 -13.68
CA LYS A 42 22.72 -2.02 -14.40
C LYS A 42 23.95 -1.19 -14.05
N ASN A 43 23.83 0.14 -14.11
CA ASN A 43 24.93 1.04 -13.77
C ASN A 43 25.39 0.85 -12.32
N GLN A 44 24.46 0.64 -11.39
CA GLN A 44 24.82 0.43 -9.99
C GLN A 44 25.49 -0.94 -9.76
N MET A 45 25.06 -1.98 -10.49
CA MET A 45 25.70 -3.31 -10.44
C MET A 45 27.15 -3.25 -10.91
N ASP A 46 27.48 -2.41 -11.90
CA ASP A 46 28.86 -2.23 -12.37
C ASP A 46 29.74 -1.49 -11.35
N LEU A 47 29.15 -0.71 -10.44
CA LEU A 47 29.87 0.07 -9.44
C LEU A 47 30.00 -0.63 -8.08
N LEU A 48 28.88 -1.05 -7.54
CA LEU A 48 28.82 -1.66 -6.21
C LEU A 48 27.53 -2.48 -6.08
N VAL A 49 27.65 -3.80 -6.09
CA VAL A 49 26.51 -4.73 -5.93
C VAL A 49 26.03 -4.76 -4.49
N HIS A 50 26.95 -4.84 -3.52
CA HIS A 50 26.63 -4.93 -2.10
C HIS A 50 27.60 -4.09 -1.27
N GLY A 51 27.14 -3.62 -0.10
CA GLY A 51 27.94 -2.87 0.86
C GLY A 51 27.40 -3.09 2.28
N MET A 52 28.21 -2.87 3.29
CA MET A 52 27.84 -2.98 4.71
C MET A 52 27.08 -1.71 5.14
N GLY A 53 25.83 -1.56 4.69
CA GLY A 53 25.07 -0.32 4.68
C GLY A 53 24.80 0.32 6.04
N ASP A 54 24.92 -0.39 7.15
CA ASP A 54 24.81 0.09 8.53
C ASP A 54 26.16 0.45 9.17
N VAL A 55 27.26 -0.14 8.67
CA VAL A 55 28.63 0.15 9.14
C VAL A 55 29.34 1.12 8.20
N HIS A 56 29.23 0.90 6.90
CA HIS A 56 29.82 1.73 5.85
C HIS A 56 28.74 2.13 4.83
N PRO A 57 28.04 3.25 5.08
CA PRO A 57 26.97 3.70 4.19
C PRO A 57 27.49 4.03 2.80
N HIS A 58 26.70 3.69 1.79
CA HIS A 58 27.00 3.96 0.39
C HIS A 58 26.14 5.10 -0.17
N GLU A 59 26.62 5.75 -1.23
CA GLU A 59 26.00 6.95 -1.80
C GLU A 59 24.50 6.75 -2.16
N PRO A 60 24.06 5.71 -2.88
CA PRO A 60 22.64 5.54 -3.20
C PRO A 60 21.73 5.48 -1.95
N LYS A 61 22.17 4.82 -0.86
CA LYS A 61 21.44 4.77 0.40
C LYS A 61 21.30 6.16 1.02
N ALA A 62 22.40 6.91 1.14
CA ALA A 62 22.40 8.26 1.71
C ALA A 62 21.49 9.22 0.90
N ARG A 63 21.54 9.14 -0.43
CA ARG A 63 20.66 9.92 -1.31
C ARG A 63 19.20 9.54 -1.16
N LEU A 64 18.88 8.24 -1.06
CA LEU A 64 17.50 7.78 -0.93
C LEU A 64 16.89 8.16 0.41
N VAL A 65 17.63 8.05 1.53
CA VAL A 65 17.20 8.55 2.86
C VAL A 65 16.80 10.01 2.78
N ARG A 66 17.66 10.84 2.18
CA ARG A 66 17.38 12.27 2.02
C ARG A 66 16.16 12.54 1.13
N GLU A 67 16.01 11.78 0.03
CA GLU A 67 14.87 11.94 -0.86
C GLU A 67 13.55 11.50 -0.21
N LEU A 68 13.53 10.42 0.58
CA LEU A 68 12.36 9.98 1.33
C LEU A 68 11.96 11.00 2.41
N SER A 69 12.93 11.58 3.15
CA SER A 69 12.66 12.69 4.07
C SER A 69 11.99 13.88 3.38
N ARG A 70 12.50 14.27 2.19
CA ARG A 70 11.93 15.37 1.38
C ARG A 70 10.53 15.08 0.85
N LEU A 71 10.25 13.83 0.47
CA LEU A 71 8.94 13.42 -0.06
C LEU A 71 7.88 13.27 1.03
N THR A 72 8.27 13.07 2.27
CA THR A 72 7.40 12.84 3.42
C THR A 72 7.43 14.04 4.37
N PHE A 73 8.09 13.92 5.51
CA PHE A 73 8.01 14.87 6.64
C PHE A 73 8.40 16.29 6.27
N GLU A 74 9.48 16.52 5.53
CA GLU A 74 9.88 17.87 5.12
C GLU A 74 8.81 18.54 4.23
N ARG A 75 8.17 17.80 3.34
CA ARG A 75 7.15 18.33 2.45
C ARG A 75 5.84 18.61 3.17
N TRP A 76 5.43 17.71 4.08
CA TRP A 76 4.18 17.86 4.82
C TRP A 76 4.24 19.02 5.80
N THR A 77 5.36 19.19 6.51
CA THR A 77 5.51 20.29 7.47
C THR A 77 5.67 21.66 6.81
N ARG A 78 6.34 21.76 5.64
CA ARG A 78 6.39 23.01 4.87
C ARG A 78 5.02 23.49 4.38
N ARG A 79 4.09 22.57 4.12
CA ARG A 79 2.71 22.93 3.75
C ARG A 79 1.90 23.46 4.93
N ALA A 80 2.22 22.99 6.14
CA ALA A 80 1.54 23.43 7.37
C ALA A 80 2.06 24.79 7.88
N GLU A 81 3.22 25.24 7.40
CA GLU A 81 3.90 26.42 7.93
C GLU A 81 3.77 27.64 7.00
N GLU A 82 2.79 28.47 7.27
CA GLU A 82 2.98 29.93 7.33
C GLU A 82 3.70 30.35 8.64
N THR A 83 4.18 29.44 9.47
CA THR A 83 4.80 29.65 10.79
C THR A 83 6.29 29.32 10.79
N ALA A 84 7.08 30.11 11.54
CA ALA A 84 8.55 30.11 11.58
C ALA A 84 9.22 28.87 12.23
N ALA A 85 8.54 27.73 12.37
CA ALA A 85 9.13 26.52 12.93
C ALA A 85 9.95 25.75 11.89
N PRO A 86 11.10 25.13 12.25
CA PRO A 86 11.89 24.36 11.30
C PRO A 86 11.12 23.13 10.80
N ALA A 87 11.17 22.87 9.49
CA ALA A 87 10.52 21.71 8.90
C ALA A 87 11.01 20.41 9.55
N LEU A 88 10.08 19.54 9.95
CA LEU A 88 10.42 18.23 10.49
C LEU A 88 11.09 17.40 9.38
N SER A 89 12.19 16.73 9.71
CA SER A 89 12.83 15.76 8.81
C SER A 89 12.39 14.35 9.14
N GLY A 90 12.53 13.44 8.15
CA GLY A 90 12.32 12.01 8.31
C GLY A 90 13.63 11.24 8.43
N LYS A 91 13.66 10.22 9.29
CA LYS A 91 14.73 9.19 9.32
C LYS A 91 14.19 7.85 8.85
N THR A 92 15.03 7.06 8.20
CA THR A 92 14.60 5.86 7.49
C THR A 92 15.35 4.62 7.98
N ILE A 93 14.60 3.54 8.27
CA ILE A 93 15.11 2.18 8.35
C ILE A 93 14.68 1.47 7.07
N PHE A 94 15.64 0.95 6.30
CA PHE A 94 15.37 0.14 5.13
C PHE A 94 15.18 -1.32 5.49
N SER A 95 14.44 -2.04 4.65
CA SER A 95 14.22 -3.49 4.70
C SER A 95 14.03 -4.02 3.28
N ASN A 96 13.77 -5.31 3.11
CA ASN A 96 13.65 -5.92 1.78
C ASN A 96 12.19 -6.10 1.34
N SER A 97 11.29 -6.35 2.29
CA SER A 97 9.87 -6.59 2.03
C SER A 97 8.97 -5.67 2.85
N GLY A 98 7.70 -5.53 2.41
CA GLY A 98 6.73 -4.66 3.07
C GLY A 98 6.53 -5.00 4.54
N PHE A 99 6.38 -6.28 4.88
CA PHE A 99 6.17 -6.68 6.27
C PHE A 99 7.34 -6.32 7.18
N GLU A 100 8.58 -6.35 6.68
CA GLU A 100 9.76 -5.94 7.46
C GLU A 100 9.75 -4.44 7.76
N ALA A 101 9.25 -3.61 6.83
CA ALA A 101 9.04 -2.18 7.10
C ALA A 101 7.99 -1.97 8.19
N VAL A 102 6.90 -2.76 8.18
CA VAL A 102 5.89 -2.77 9.25
C VAL A 102 6.52 -3.22 10.57
N GLU A 103 7.32 -4.28 10.61
CA GLU A 103 8.01 -4.73 11.83
C GLU A 103 8.98 -3.68 12.37
N SER A 104 9.67 -2.95 11.50
CA SER A 104 10.49 -1.81 11.89
C SER A 104 9.65 -0.70 12.54
N ALA A 105 8.46 -0.41 12.01
CA ALA A 105 7.53 0.56 12.60
C ALA A 105 6.98 0.09 13.95
N LEU A 106 6.62 -1.19 14.09
CA LEU A 106 6.15 -1.77 15.34
C LEU A 106 7.23 -1.76 16.43
N LYS A 107 8.47 -2.11 16.09
CA LYS A 107 9.63 -2.00 16.99
C LYS A 107 9.88 -0.56 17.41
N THR A 108 9.85 0.38 16.44
CA THR A 108 10.00 1.82 16.73
C THR A 108 8.93 2.29 17.71
N ALA A 109 7.67 1.90 17.50
CA ALA A 109 6.58 2.26 18.38
C ALA A 109 6.76 1.72 19.81
N MET A 110 7.16 0.46 19.93
CA MET A 110 7.45 -0.16 21.22
C MET A 110 8.58 0.57 21.96
N LEU A 111 9.70 0.85 21.30
CA LEU A 111 10.86 1.52 21.89
C LEU A 111 10.54 2.96 22.28
N ALA A 112 9.82 3.71 21.43
CA ALA A 112 9.51 5.12 21.69
C ALA A 112 8.48 5.32 22.81
N THR A 113 7.51 4.39 22.95
CA THR A 113 6.39 4.53 23.90
C THR A 113 6.50 3.66 25.14
N GLY A 114 7.31 2.61 25.12
CA GLY A 114 7.37 1.59 26.18
C GLY A 114 6.10 0.71 26.27
N ARG A 115 5.18 0.80 25.29
CA ARG A 115 3.88 0.13 25.28
C ARG A 115 3.81 -0.87 24.11
N LYS A 116 3.50 -2.14 24.42
CA LYS A 116 3.53 -3.22 23.44
C LYS A 116 2.28 -3.31 22.53
N GLY A 117 1.13 -2.82 22.99
CA GLY A 117 -0.14 -2.99 22.29
C GLY A 117 -0.21 -2.15 21.01
N VAL A 118 -0.79 -2.72 19.97
CA VAL A 118 -1.04 -2.08 18.68
C VAL A 118 -2.49 -2.28 18.30
N VAL A 119 -3.20 -1.20 17.95
CA VAL A 119 -4.52 -1.30 17.32
C VAL A 119 -4.33 -1.31 15.82
N ALA A 120 -4.82 -2.35 15.17
CA ALA A 120 -5.01 -2.47 13.72
C ALA A 120 -6.50 -2.53 13.41
N PHE A 121 -6.90 -2.92 12.21
CA PHE A 121 -8.30 -2.91 11.79
C PHE A 121 -8.74 -4.26 11.24
N GLU A 122 -10.04 -4.53 11.37
CA GLU A 122 -10.70 -5.67 10.72
C GLU A 122 -10.36 -5.68 9.22
N ASP A 123 -10.13 -6.88 8.67
CA ASP A 123 -9.72 -7.15 7.30
C ASP A 123 -8.36 -6.54 6.86
N ALA A 124 -7.58 -5.93 7.76
CA ALA A 124 -6.28 -5.36 7.45
C ALA A 124 -5.26 -6.44 7.02
N TYR A 125 -4.36 -6.02 6.12
CA TYR A 125 -3.23 -6.84 5.67
C TYR A 125 -1.91 -6.06 5.74
N HIS A 126 -1.11 -6.36 6.74
CA HIS A 126 0.19 -5.71 6.96
C HIS A 126 1.39 -6.63 6.69
N GLY A 127 1.14 -7.83 6.19
CA GLY A 127 2.15 -8.83 5.88
C GLY A 127 2.13 -10.05 6.80
N LEU A 128 3.02 -11.01 6.54
CA LEU A 128 2.98 -12.36 7.10
C LEU A 128 4.20 -12.72 7.97
N GLY A 129 5.14 -11.80 8.20
CA GLY A 129 6.15 -11.97 9.25
C GLY A 129 5.47 -11.94 10.63
N TYR A 130 6.00 -12.67 11.63
CA TYR A 130 5.33 -12.84 12.92
C TYR A 130 4.97 -11.53 13.63
N GLY A 131 5.76 -10.49 13.50
CA GLY A 131 5.42 -9.17 14.01
C GLY A 131 4.22 -8.57 13.29
N ALA A 132 4.30 -8.45 11.96
CA ALA A 132 3.25 -7.91 11.11
C ALA A 132 1.97 -8.75 11.14
N LEU A 133 2.09 -10.09 11.27
CA LEU A 133 0.96 -11.02 11.34
C LEU A 133 0.09 -10.79 12.59
N ASN A 134 0.65 -10.26 13.68
CA ASN A 134 -0.14 -9.83 14.84
C ASN A 134 -1.12 -8.69 14.51
N ALA A 135 -0.84 -7.88 13.48
CA ALA A 135 -1.66 -6.76 13.03
C ALA A 135 -2.44 -7.04 11.73
N THR A 136 -2.25 -8.22 11.12
CA THR A 136 -3.02 -8.72 9.98
C THR A 136 -4.23 -9.51 10.49
N ASP A 137 -5.46 -9.14 10.09
CA ASP A 137 -6.67 -9.68 10.73
C ASP A 137 -7.16 -11.01 10.15
N ARG A 138 -6.92 -11.31 8.89
CA ARG A 138 -7.54 -12.45 8.21
C ARG A 138 -7.18 -13.80 8.84
N GLU A 139 -8.20 -14.54 9.30
CA GLU A 139 -8.06 -15.87 9.91
C GLU A 139 -7.31 -16.86 9.02
N HIS A 140 -7.51 -16.77 7.69
CA HIS A 140 -6.78 -17.56 6.71
C HIS A 140 -5.25 -17.48 6.88
N PHE A 141 -4.72 -16.32 7.26
CA PHE A 141 -3.30 -16.11 7.44
C PHE A 141 -2.84 -16.35 8.88
N ARG A 142 -3.67 -16.01 9.86
CA ARG A 142 -3.33 -16.05 11.28
C ARG A 142 -3.58 -17.42 11.92
N GLY A 143 -4.70 -18.04 11.59
CA GLY A 143 -5.17 -19.27 12.25
C GLY A 143 -4.12 -20.36 12.36
N PRO A 144 -3.41 -20.72 11.27
CA PRO A 144 -2.36 -21.73 11.34
C PRO A 144 -1.22 -21.42 12.31
N PHE A 145 -0.99 -20.15 12.65
CA PHE A 145 0.13 -19.68 13.47
C PHE A 145 -0.30 -19.05 14.80
N GLN A 146 -1.60 -19.09 15.14
CA GLN A 146 -2.16 -18.40 16.31
C GLN A 146 -1.37 -18.68 17.59
N ASN A 147 -0.97 -19.93 17.82
CA ASN A 147 -0.24 -20.35 19.02
C ASN A 147 1.20 -19.81 19.11
N GLN A 148 1.72 -19.20 18.04
CA GLN A 148 3.06 -18.61 17.98
C GLN A 148 3.04 -17.09 17.94
N LEU A 149 1.86 -16.46 17.89
CA LEU A 149 1.73 -15.01 17.86
C LEU A 149 1.89 -14.41 19.25
N GLY A 150 2.49 -13.23 19.31
CA GLY A 150 2.75 -12.49 20.56
C GLY A 150 1.52 -11.81 21.16
N GLU A 151 0.34 -11.91 20.56
CA GLU A 151 -0.95 -11.38 21.00
C GLU A 151 -0.92 -9.91 21.44
N PHE A 152 -0.19 -9.07 20.70
CA PHE A 152 -0.10 -7.63 20.95
C PHE A 152 -0.93 -6.79 19.96
N GLY A 153 -1.48 -7.40 18.91
CA GLY A 153 -2.37 -6.78 17.93
C GLY A 153 -3.84 -6.89 18.34
N TYR A 154 -4.57 -5.80 18.29
CA TYR A 154 -6.00 -5.70 18.59
C TYR A 154 -6.70 -5.05 17.42
N PHE A 155 -7.95 -5.47 17.11
CA PHE A 155 -8.62 -5.02 15.92
C PHE A 155 -9.81 -4.11 16.26
N GLY A 156 -9.79 -2.93 15.62
CA GLY A 156 -10.91 -2.00 15.60
C GLY A 156 -11.71 -2.13 14.32
N VAL A 157 -12.93 -1.61 14.33
CA VAL A 157 -13.80 -1.58 13.14
C VAL A 157 -13.24 -0.60 12.13
N PHE A 158 -13.07 -1.03 10.86
CA PHE A 158 -12.76 -0.15 9.75
C PHE A 158 -14.06 0.37 9.14
N PRO A 159 -14.36 1.69 9.19
CA PRO A 159 -15.63 2.24 8.73
C PRO A 159 -15.74 2.18 7.21
N ARG A 160 -16.89 1.82 6.70
CA ARG A 160 -17.21 1.78 5.26
C ARG A 160 -17.95 3.03 4.78
N LYS A 161 -18.70 3.66 5.69
CA LYS A 161 -19.53 4.84 5.45
C LYS A 161 -19.52 5.77 6.65
N GLU A 162 -20.05 6.97 6.49
CA GLU A 162 -19.95 8.03 7.49
C GLU A 162 -20.68 7.66 8.80
N GLU A 163 -21.78 6.93 8.71
CA GLU A 163 -22.55 6.45 9.87
C GLU A 163 -21.77 5.45 10.73
N ASP A 164 -20.74 4.81 10.20
CA ASP A 164 -19.90 3.84 10.93
C ASP A 164 -18.87 4.52 11.83
N LEU A 165 -18.56 5.82 11.62
CA LEU A 165 -17.51 6.53 12.34
C LEU A 165 -17.66 6.48 13.87
N PRO A 166 -18.84 6.71 14.46
CA PRO A 166 -18.98 6.64 15.92
C PRO A 166 -18.69 5.24 16.48
N GLY A 167 -19.10 4.18 15.77
CA GLY A 167 -18.84 2.79 16.15
C GLY A 167 -17.34 2.45 16.05
N ALA A 168 -16.68 2.90 14.99
CA ALA A 168 -15.23 2.76 14.82
C ALA A 168 -14.47 3.48 15.94
N GLU A 169 -14.83 4.73 16.25
CA GLU A 169 -14.22 5.48 17.37
C GLU A 169 -14.39 4.75 18.70
N GLN A 170 -15.58 4.28 19.00
CA GLN A 170 -15.87 3.54 20.25
C GLN A 170 -15.03 2.25 20.33
N SER A 171 -14.95 1.50 19.23
CA SER A 171 -14.14 0.29 19.13
C SER A 171 -12.67 0.54 19.43
N ILE A 172 -12.08 1.56 18.79
CA ILE A 172 -10.67 1.95 18.99
C ILE A 172 -10.44 2.39 20.44
N ARG A 173 -11.25 3.32 20.98
CA ARG A 173 -11.11 3.85 22.34
C ARG A 173 -11.23 2.76 23.40
N ARG A 174 -12.03 1.71 23.18
CA ARG A 174 -12.11 0.56 24.08
C ARG A 174 -10.75 -0.10 24.27
N HIS A 175 -9.98 -0.30 23.20
CA HIS A 175 -8.65 -0.88 23.28
C HIS A 175 -7.69 0.02 24.06
N PHE A 176 -7.69 1.34 23.81
CA PHE A 176 -6.85 2.28 24.53
C PHE A 176 -7.17 2.35 26.03
N ASN A 177 -8.45 2.25 26.39
CA ASN A 177 -8.89 2.33 27.80
C ASN A 177 -8.56 1.04 28.59
N GLN A 178 -8.44 -0.09 27.90
CA GLN A 178 -8.26 -1.40 28.54
C GLN A 178 -6.82 -1.93 28.49
N ARG A 179 -5.96 -1.35 27.65
CA ARG A 179 -4.64 -1.89 27.34
C ARG A 179 -3.59 -0.78 27.17
N ALA A 180 -2.33 -1.16 27.37
CA ALA A 180 -1.19 -0.29 27.10
C ALA A 180 -0.89 -0.24 25.59
N ILE A 181 -1.66 0.55 24.84
CA ILE A 181 -1.51 0.73 23.40
C ILE A 181 -0.43 1.76 23.10
N GLY A 182 0.60 1.36 22.34
CA GLY A 182 1.70 2.22 21.91
C GLY A 182 1.49 2.81 20.52
N ALA A 183 0.73 2.10 19.65
CA ALA A 183 0.51 2.57 18.28
C ALA A 183 -0.85 2.16 17.74
N LEU A 184 -1.27 2.89 16.69
CA LEU A 184 -2.35 2.56 15.80
C LEU A 184 -1.76 2.41 14.41
N LEU A 185 -1.97 1.24 13.78
CA LEU A 185 -1.48 0.88 12.44
C LEU A 185 -2.67 0.76 11.49
N VAL A 186 -2.62 1.44 10.35
CA VAL A 186 -3.71 1.45 9.38
C VAL A 186 -3.20 1.56 7.94
N GLU A 187 -3.84 0.84 7.02
CA GLU A 187 -3.80 1.16 5.59
C GLU A 187 -4.77 2.34 5.35
N PRO A 188 -4.33 3.51 4.83
CA PRO A 188 -5.26 4.62 4.53
C PRO A 188 -6.41 4.24 3.58
N ILE A 189 -6.18 3.26 2.72
CA ILE A 189 -7.17 2.52 1.94
C ILE A 189 -6.78 1.05 2.07
N GLN A 190 -7.66 0.21 2.59
CA GLN A 190 -7.36 -1.22 2.68
C GLN A 190 -7.31 -1.83 1.28
N GLY A 191 -6.16 -2.42 0.95
CA GLY A 191 -5.96 -3.09 -0.33
C GLY A 191 -6.63 -4.47 -0.35
N ARG A 192 -6.01 -5.42 0.31
CA ARG A 192 -6.48 -6.82 0.36
C ARG A 192 -7.79 -7.02 1.12
N GLY A 193 -8.18 -6.07 1.96
CA GLY A 193 -9.49 -6.02 2.58
C GLY A 193 -10.63 -5.74 1.59
N GLY A 194 -10.33 -5.49 0.31
CA GLY A 194 -11.32 -5.32 -0.76
C GLY A 194 -11.43 -3.88 -1.26
N ILE A 195 -10.31 -3.19 -1.39
CA ILE A 195 -10.23 -1.80 -1.86
C ILE A 195 -11.21 -0.90 -1.09
N ARG A 196 -11.10 -0.95 0.24
CA ARG A 196 -12.00 -0.20 1.13
C ARG A 196 -11.46 1.20 1.36
N VAL A 197 -12.17 2.18 0.83
CA VAL A 197 -11.90 3.61 1.05
C VAL A 197 -12.69 4.04 2.28
N PRO A 198 -12.04 4.52 3.34
CA PRO A 198 -12.76 4.99 4.51
C PRO A 198 -13.50 6.30 4.22
N PRO A 199 -14.57 6.63 4.97
CA PRO A 199 -15.26 7.90 4.83
C PRO A 199 -14.37 9.07 5.23
N PRO A 200 -14.65 10.30 4.72
CA PRO A 200 -13.98 11.50 5.15
C PRO A 200 -14.04 11.66 6.67
N GLY A 201 -12.95 12.14 7.28
CA GLY A 201 -12.85 12.30 8.74
C GLY A 201 -12.30 11.10 9.50
N PHE A 202 -12.19 9.91 8.90
CA PHE A 202 -11.64 8.73 9.59
C PHE A 202 -10.14 8.91 9.92
N LEU A 203 -9.28 9.21 8.95
CA LEU A 203 -7.85 9.40 9.23
C LEU A 203 -7.60 10.57 10.21
N PRO A 204 -8.28 11.73 10.09
CA PRO A 204 -8.23 12.77 11.13
C PRO A 204 -8.68 12.31 12.52
N LEU A 205 -9.69 11.44 12.61
CA LEU A 205 -10.12 10.84 13.88
C LEU A 205 -9.00 10.02 14.50
N LEU A 206 -8.31 9.17 13.71
CA LEU A 206 -7.20 8.36 14.19
C LEU A 206 -6.05 9.23 14.72
N ARG A 207 -5.74 10.34 14.04
CA ARG A 207 -4.72 11.29 14.51
C ARG A 207 -5.11 11.89 15.87
N ARG A 208 -6.34 12.37 16.01
CA ARG A 208 -6.84 12.92 17.30
C ARG A 208 -6.79 11.89 18.43
N ILE A 209 -7.16 10.64 18.16
CA ILE A 209 -7.08 9.57 19.17
C ILE A 209 -5.63 9.32 19.56
N CYS A 210 -4.72 9.19 18.61
CA CYS A 210 -3.30 8.99 18.89
C CYS A 210 -2.72 10.13 19.71
N ASP A 211 -3.04 11.37 19.38
CA ASP A 211 -2.59 12.55 20.15
C ASP A 211 -3.12 12.54 21.58
N GLN A 212 -4.41 12.25 21.77
CA GLN A 212 -5.04 12.18 23.09
C GLN A 212 -4.41 11.12 23.99
N TYR A 213 -4.10 9.94 23.44
CA TYR A 213 -3.52 8.83 24.21
C TYR A 213 -1.99 8.79 24.16
N GLN A 214 -1.35 9.76 23.51
CA GLN A 214 0.10 9.80 23.31
C GLN A 214 0.62 8.48 22.68
N ALA A 215 -0.13 7.95 21.72
CA ALA A 215 0.23 6.82 20.91
C ALA A 215 0.72 7.27 19.53
N LEU A 216 1.42 6.38 18.82
CA LEU A 216 1.92 6.69 17.49
C LEU A 216 0.91 6.29 16.42
N LEU A 217 0.72 7.14 15.42
CA LEU A 217 -0.02 6.84 14.21
C LEU A 217 0.93 6.32 13.13
N ILE A 218 0.72 5.09 12.70
CA ILE A 218 1.52 4.42 11.65
C ILE A 218 0.63 4.23 10.43
N PHE A 219 1.04 4.79 9.28
CA PHE A 219 0.39 4.50 8.01
C PHE A 219 1.16 3.44 7.22
N ASP A 220 0.46 2.37 6.86
CA ASP A 220 0.94 1.40 5.89
C ASP A 220 0.56 1.89 4.48
N GLU A 221 1.51 2.53 3.83
CA GLU A 221 1.38 3.04 2.47
C GLU A 221 2.14 2.17 1.45
N ILE A 222 2.38 0.91 1.81
CA ILE A 222 3.09 -0.03 0.93
C ILE A 222 2.33 -0.22 -0.39
N TYR A 223 1.00 -0.25 -0.35
CA TYR A 223 0.18 -0.38 -1.55
C TYR A 223 -0.33 0.96 -2.08
N THR A 224 -0.64 1.90 -1.22
CA THR A 224 -1.30 3.16 -1.55
C THR A 224 -0.35 4.27 -1.95
N GLY A 225 0.93 4.13 -1.62
CA GLY A 225 1.96 5.13 -1.87
C GLY A 225 2.39 5.26 -3.34
N PHE A 226 3.31 6.19 -3.57
CA PHE A 226 3.98 6.46 -4.85
C PHE A 226 3.02 6.77 -6.02
N GLY A 227 1.94 7.50 -5.73
CA GLY A 227 1.05 8.01 -6.76
C GLY A 227 -0.18 7.16 -7.03
N ARG A 228 -0.28 5.96 -6.44
CA ARG A 228 -1.34 4.98 -6.70
C ARG A 228 -2.75 5.58 -6.58
N THR A 229 -2.99 6.36 -5.53
CA THR A 229 -4.31 6.93 -5.22
C THR A 229 -4.56 8.32 -5.81
N GLY A 230 -3.62 8.84 -6.61
CA GLY A 230 -3.73 10.17 -7.20
C GLY A 230 -3.01 11.29 -6.44
N LYS A 231 -2.43 10.98 -5.28
CA LYS A 231 -1.46 11.80 -4.53
C LYS A 231 -0.19 10.99 -4.30
N TRP A 232 0.90 11.60 -3.82
CA TRP A 232 2.13 10.87 -3.53
C TRP A 232 1.87 9.76 -2.52
N PHE A 233 1.13 10.07 -1.45
CA PHE A 233 0.70 9.14 -0.42
C PHE A 233 -0.80 9.34 -0.15
N ALA A 234 -1.50 8.26 0.21
CA ALA A 234 -2.94 8.32 0.40
C ALA A 234 -3.35 9.18 1.61
N CYS A 235 -2.53 9.24 2.65
CA CYS A 235 -2.76 10.10 3.81
C CYS A 235 -2.92 11.59 3.46
N GLU A 236 -2.39 12.01 2.31
CA GLU A 236 -2.49 13.39 1.82
C GLU A 236 -3.89 13.76 1.32
N HIS A 237 -4.79 12.79 1.14
CA HIS A 237 -6.18 13.08 0.79
C HIS A 237 -6.93 13.75 1.94
N ASP A 238 -6.54 13.45 3.16
CA ASP A 238 -7.15 13.96 4.39
C ASP A 238 -6.21 14.91 5.15
N ASP A 239 -5.06 15.30 4.54
CA ASP A 239 -4.02 16.16 5.09
C ASP A 239 -3.52 15.70 6.50
N VAL A 240 -3.47 14.38 6.73
CA VAL A 240 -3.01 13.78 7.98
C VAL A 240 -1.56 13.38 7.89
N VAL A 241 -0.74 13.87 8.81
CA VAL A 241 0.67 13.50 8.94
C VAL A 241 0.80 12.38 9.99
N PRO A 242 1.34 11.20 9.62
CA PRO A 242 1.61 10.13 10.57
C PRO A 242 2.88 10.38 11.38
N ASP A 243 3.11 9.59 12.43
CA ASP A 243 4.40 9.53 13.13
C ASP A 243 5.39 8.62 12.39
N LEU A 244 4.89 7.56 11.76
CA LEU A 244 5.64 6.60 10.96
C LEU A 244 4.87 6.26 9.67
N ILE A 245 5.59 6.06 8.58
CA ILE A 245 5.02 5.59 7.31
C ILE A 245 5.82 4.39 6.78
N CYS A 246 5.13 3.31 6.42
CA CYS A 246 5.71 2.13 5.80
C CYS A 246 5.56 2.21 4.27
N LEU A 247 6.66 2.01 3.56
CA LEU A 247 6.79 2.16 2.11
C LEU A 247 7.37 0.89 1.48
N GLY A 248 6.93 0.55 0.27
CA GLY A 248 7.41 -0.62 -0.48
C GLY A 248 6.88 -0.61 -1.89
N LYS A 249 6.65 -1.78 -2.50
CA LYS A 249 6.05 -1.98 -3.83
C LYS A 249 6.50 -0.94 -4.87
N GLY A 250 5.70 0.11 -5.09
CA GLY A 250 5.97 1.19 -6.04
C GLY A 250 7.24 2.01 -5.79
N LEU A 251 7.94 1.79 -4.66
CA LEU A 251 9.19 2.45 -4.33
C LEU A 251 10.30 2.16 -5.36
N THR A 252 10.42 0.91 -5.83
CA THR A 252 11.53 0.49 -6.70
C THR A 252 11.10 0.13 -8.12
N GLY A 253 9.83 -0.21 -8.33
CA GLY A 253 9.37 -0.72 -9.62
C GLY A 253 9.77 -2.18 -9.91
N GLY A 254 10.20 -2.97 -8.90
CA GLY A 254 10.42 -4.41 -9.06
C GLY A 254 11.61 -5.02 -8.31
N PHE A 255 12.41 -4.23 -7.58
CA PHE A 255 13.51 -4.76 -6.76
C PHE A 255 13.08 -4.86 -5.28
N PRO A 256 13.50 -5.91 -4.55
CA PRO A 256 13.22 -6.04 -3.13
C PRO A 256 13.82 -4.88 -2.32
N LEU A 257 13.00 -3.95 -1.90
CA LEU A 257 13.35 -2.85 -1.00
C LEU A 257 12.06 -2.28 -0.39
N SER A 258 12.09 -2.03 0.89
CA SER A 258 11.06 -1.32 1.62
C SER A 258 11.67 -0.35 2.63
N ALA A 259 10.87 0.52 3.21
CA ALA A 259 11.33 1.52 4.15
C ALA A 259 10.27 1.82 5.21
N CYS A 260 10.69 1.92 6.46
CA CYS A 260 9.97 2.61 7.51
C CYS A 260 10.58 4.01 7.64
N VAL A 261 9.80 5.05 7.36
CA VAL A 261 10.21 6.44 7.54
C VAL A 261 9.48 7.02 8.74
N GLY A 262 10.19 7.54 9.70
CA GLY A 262 9.62 8.14 10.90
C GLY A 262 10.08 9.58 11.10
N ARG A 263 9.32 10.34 11.86
CA ARG A 263 9.70 11.67 12.32
C ARG A 263 11.03 11.61 13.06
N ALA A 264 11.99 12.48 12.72
CA ALA A 264 13.38 12.35 13.15
C ALA A 264 13.54 12.33 14.69
N ASP A 265 12.82 13.19 15.41
CA ASP A 265 12.85 13.25 16.87
C ASP A 265 12.37 11.93 17.52
N LEU A 266 11.35 11.32 16.93
CA LEU A 266 10.83 10.03 17.35
C LEU A 266 11.81 8.89 17.08
N MET A 267 12.42 8.90 15.90
CA MET A 267 13.42 7.90 15.50
C MET A 267 14.67 7.97 16.38
N ASP A 268 15.13 9.18 16.72
CA ASP A 268 16.27 9.37 17.62
C ASP A 268 15.99 8.89 19.04
N LYS A 269 14.76 9.07 19.51
CA LYS A 269 14.32 8.54 20.82
C LYS A 269 14.26 7.01 20.82
N ALA A 270 13.74 6.42 19.75
CA ALA A 270 13.55 4.96 19.64
C ALA A 270 14.86 4.22 19.41
N TRP A 271 15.74 4.80 18.60
CA TRP A 271 17.00 4.20 18.16
C TRP A 271 18.18 5.09 18.52
N PRO A 272 18.58 5.11 19.80
CA PRO A 272 19.75 5.88 20.24
C PRO A 272 21.03 5.33 19.60
N GLU A 273 22.10 6.12 19.65
CA GLU A 273 23.41 5.68 19.18
C GLU A 273 23.82 4.38 19.89
N SER A 274 24.39 3.47 19.11
CA SER A 274 24.81 2.16 19.60
C SER A 274 26.22 2.21 20.17
N ASP A 275 26.41 1.57 21.33
CA ASP A 275 27.75 1.37 21.93
C ASP A 275 28.50 0.18 21.32
N GLY A 276 28.06 -0.32 20.16
CA GLY A 276 28.66 -1.47 19.49
C GLY A 276 27.77 -2.00 18.38
N GLU A 277 26.94 -3.01 18.65
CA GLU A 277 26.10 -3.66 17.67
C GLU A 277 24.69 -3.06 17.63
N ALA A 278 24.14 -2.87 16.42
CA ALA A 278 22.76 -2.38 16.23
C ALA A 278 21.74 -3.46 16.63
N ILE A 279 20.74 -3.09 17.44
CA ILE A 279 19.68 -4.00 17.90
C ILE A 279 18.67 -4.38 16.79
N HIS A 280 18.75 -3.76 15.63
CA HIS A 280 17.95 -4.07 14.45
C HIS A 280 18.79 -3.87 13.20
N THR A 281 19.20 -4.97 12.59
CA THR A 281 20.01 -5.00 11.36
C THR A 281 19.66 -6.21 10.51
N SER A 282 20.04 -6.17 9.26
CA SER A 282 20.00 -7.29 8.32
C SER A 282 21.03 -7.06 7.22
N THR A 283 21.57 -8.13 6.66
CA THR A 283 22.65 -8.09 5.66
C THR A 283 22.36 -7.16 4.47
N PHE A 284 21.12 -7.09 4.01
CA PHE A 284 20.74 -6.36 2.78
C PHE A 284 19.97 -5.05 3.03
N LEU A 285 20.08 -4.47 4.21
CA LEU A 285 19.39 -3.21 4.54
C LEU A 285 19.85 -2.06 3.64
N GLY A 286 18.92 -1.57 2.81
CA GLY A 286 19.21 -0.49 1.88
C GLY A 286 20.20 -0.92 0.79
N HIS A 287 19.95 -2.06 0.15
CA HIS A 287 20.78 -2.63 -0.92
C HIS A 287 21.10 -1.59 -2.01
N PRO A 288 22.38 -1.44 -2.45
CA PRO A 288 22.79 -0.38 -3.38
C PRO A 288 21.97 -0.32 -4.67
N VAL A 289 21.73 -1.49 -5.30
CA VAL A 289 20.94 -1.60 -6.53
C VAL A 289 19.48 -1.19 -6.30
N GLY A 290 18.88 -1.68 -5.21
CA GLY A 290 17.51 -1.28 -4.84
C GLY A 290 17.38 0.21 -4.57
N CYS A 291 18.35 0.82 -3.90
CA CYS A 291 18.37 2.27 -3.65
C CYS A 291 18.52 3.08 -4.94
N ALA A 292 19.38 2.63 -5.88
CA ALA A 292 19.56 3.28 -7.18
C ALA A 292 18.26 3.20 -8.03
N MET A 293 17.60 2.03 -8.04
CA MET A 293 16.31 1.86 -8.70
C MET A 293 15.23 2.73 -8.08
N ALA A 294 15.15 2.79 -6.75
CA ALA A 294 14.17 3.62 -6.04
C ALA A 294 14.34 5.12 -6.36
N LEU A 295 15.57 5.61 -6.37
CA LEU A 295 15.86 6.99 -6.74
C LEU A 295 15.41 7.30 -8.17
N GLU A 296 15.65 6.41 -9.12
CA GLU A 296 15.23 6.62 -10.50
C GLU A 296 13.72 6.44 -10.68
N GLN A 297 13.11 5.48 -9.99
CA GLN A 297 11.65 5.30 -9.96
C GLN A 297 10.94 6.57 -9.45
N ILE A 298 11.44 7.19 -8.38
CA ILE A 298 10.91 8.46 -7.86
C ILE A 298 11.03 9.57 -8.91
N LYS A 299 12.15 9.64 -9.64
CA LYS A 299 12.31 10.61 -10.73
C LYS A 299 11.31 10.35 -11.88
N GLU A 300 11.10 9.10 -12.27
CA GLU A 300 10.12 8.75 -13.30
C GLU A 300 8.69 9.10 -12.88
N ILE A 301 8.31 8.82 -11.63
CA ILE A 301 7.01 9.22 -11.08
C ILE A 301 6.82 10.74 -11.18
N LYS A 302 7.85 11.52 -10.83
CA LYS A 302 7.86 12.99 -10.95
C LYS A 302 7.78 13.45 -12.42
N ARG A 303 8.67 12.91 -13.26
CA ARG A 303 8.80 13.30 -14.67
C ARG A 303 7.51 13.06 -15.45
N LEU A 304 6.88 11.92 -15.22
CA LEU A 304 5.63 11.51 -15.87
C LEU A 304 4.38 12.07 -15.17
N LYS A 305 4.52 12.77 -14.05
CA LYS A 305 3.40 13.29 -13.24
C LYS A 305 2.38 12.20 -12.92
N LEU A 306 2.88 11.02 -12.52
CA LEU A 306 2.03 9.82 -12.35
C LEU A 306 0.90 9.98 -11.33
N PRO A 307 1.06 10.71 -10.19
CA PRO A 307 -0.06 10.94 -9.29
C PRO A 307 -1.24 11.66 -9.98
N GLN A 308 -0.96 12.69 -10.77
CA GLN A 308 -1.98 13.44 -11.50
C GLN A 308 -2.66 12.58 -12.59
N GLN A 309 -1.87 11.76 -13.29
CA GLN A 309 -2.41 10.82 -14.27
C GLN A 309 -3.28 9.74 -13.59
N ALA A 310 -2.83 9.20 -12.46
CA ALA A 310 -3.61 8.24 -11.68
C ALA A 310 -4.94 8.83 -11.19
N ALA A 311 -4.95 10.09 -10.74
CA ALA A 311 -6.17 10.79 -10.35
C ALA A 311 -7.14 10.95 -11.52
N GLN A 312 -6.67 11.34 -12.71
CA GLN A 312 -7.50 11.53 -13.90
C GLN A 312 -8.05 10.19 -14.41
N ARG A 313 -7.17 9.22 -14.63
CA ARG A 313 -7.51 7.89 -15.16
C ARG A 313 -8.36 7.08 -14.20
N GLY A 314 -8.14 7.26 -12.90
CA GLY A 314 -8.97 6.63 -11.86
C GLY A 314 -10.40 7.14 -11.88
N ARG A 315 -10.63 8.45 -12.06
CA ARG A 315 -11.98 8.99 -12.24
C ARG A 315 -12.67 8.42 -13.49
N LEU A 316 -11.94 8.32 -14.61
CA LEU A 316 -12.46 7.67 -15.81
C LEU A 316 -12.83 6.20 -15.54
N LEU A 317 -11.93 5.44 -14.92
CA LEU A 317 -12.17 4.02 -14.61
C LEU A 317 -13.39 3.83 -13.71
N LEU A 318 -13.52 4.61 -12.62
CA LEU A 318 -14.67 4.57 -11.73
C LEU A 318 -15.97 4.91 -12.47
N SER A 319 -15.97 6.03 -13.21
CA SER A 319 -17.16 6.44 -13.98
C SER A 319 -17.62 5.38 -14.99
N LEU A 320 -16.70 4.66 -15.62
CA LEU A 320 -17.05 3.58 -16.54
C LEU A 320 -17.62 2.34 -15.83
N LEU A 321 -17.14 2.05 -14.60
CA LEU A 321 -17.61 0.92 -13.80
C LEU A 321 -18.94 1.20 -13.08
N GLU A 322 -19.20 2.46 -12.70
CA GLU A 322 -20.48 2.89 -12.07
C GLU A 322 -21.68 2.85 -13.03
N HIS A 323 -21.42 2.83 -14.34
CA HIS A 323 -22.46 2.82 -15.38
C HIS A 323 -22.40 1.51 -16.17
N PRO A 324 -22.76 0.36 -15.57
CA PRO A 324 -22.85 -0.88 -16.31
C PRO A 324 -23.89 -0.73 -17.43
N PRO A 325 -23.68 -1.36 -18.60
CA PRO A 325 -24.53 -1.17 -19.79
C PRO A 325 -25.98 -1.61 -19.58
N LEU A 326 -26.25 -2.51 -18.62
CA LEU A 326 -27.59 -2.95 -18.22
C LEU A 326 -27.60 -3.43 -16.77
N PRO A 327 -28.68 -3.17 -16.00
CA PRO A 327 -28.86 -3.82 -14.72
C PRO A 327 -29.02 -5.35 -14.95
N ILE A 328 -28.23 -6.14 -14.24
CA ILE A 328 -28.31 -7.60 -14.27
C ILE A 328 -29.20 -8.04 -13.10
N PRO A 329 -30.42 -8.58 -13.35
CA PRO A 329 -31.31 -9.03 -12.31
C PRO A 329 -30.62 -10.06 -11.39
N GLY A 330 -30.82 -9.91 -10.07
CA GLY A 330 -30.25 -10.84 -9.11
C GLY A 330 -28.87 -10.43 -8.57
N TYR A 331 -28.28 -9.33 -9.07
CA TYR A 331 -26.95 -8.87 -8.64
C TYR A 331 -26.89 -7.37 -8.38
N HIS A 332 -26.03 -7.00 -7.44
CA HIS A 332 -25.66 -5.61 -7.15
C HIS A 332 -24.17 -5.41 -7.40
N PHE A 333 -23.80 -4.24 -7.93
CA PHE A 333 -22.45 -3.85 -8.25
C PHE A 333 -22.10 -2.57 -7.51
N GLU A 334 -20.95 -2.56 -6.82
CA GLU A 334 -20.41 -1.37 -6.19
C GLU A 334 -18.97 -1.15 -6.66
N ALA A 335 -18.77 -0.08 -7.42
CA ALA A 335 -17.42 0.38 -7.79
C ALA A 335 -16.91 1.38 -6.75
N ARG A 336 -15.70 1.19 -6.25
CA ARG A 336 -15.06 2.10 -5.29
C ARG A 336 -13.56 2.14 -5.47
N GLY A 337 -12.93 3.21 -4.99
CA GLY A 337 -11.47 3.37 -5.06
C GLY A 337 -11.03 4.81 -5.07
N ARG A 338 -9.72 5.02 -5.15
CA ARG A 338 -9.10 6.33 -5.40
C ARG A 338 -7.90 6.18 -6.34
N GLY A 339 -7.80 7.08 -7.31
CA GLY A 339 -6.79 6.98 -8.36
C GLY A 339 -6.91 5.65 -9.10
N LEU A 340 -5.78 4.99 -9.34
CA LEU A 340 -5.74 3.68 -9.98
C LEU A 340 -5.63 2.52 -8.96
N LEU A 341 -6.36 2.63 -7.87
CA LEU A 341 -6.64 1.57 -6.91
C LEU A 341 -8.16 1.44 -6.81
N VAL A 342 -8.75 0.55 -7.61
CA VAL A 342 -10.20 0.43 -7.81
C VAL A 342 -10.64 -1.01 -7.62
N GLY A 343 -11.79 -1.19 -6.97
CA GLY A 343 -12.48 -2.49 -6.81
C GLY A 343 -13.91 -2.41 -7.33
N LEU A 344 -14.35 -3.48 -7.98
CA LEU A 344 -15.75 -3.73 -8.33
C LEU A 344 -16.24 -4.89 -7.49
N GLU A 345 -17.05 -4.61 -6.48
CA GLU A 345 -17.70 -5.61 -5.64
C GLU A 345 -18.98 -6.12 -6.30
N ILE A 346 -19.16 -7.43 -6.25
CA ILE A 346 -20.35 -8.10 -6.78
C ILE A 346 -21.02 -8.86 -5.63
N THR A 347 -22.31 -8.55 -5.40
CA THR A 347 -23.16 -9.24 -4.43
C THR A 347 -24.44 -9.72 -5.09
N ARG A 348 -25.02 -10.81 -4.57
CA ARG A 348 -26.35 -11.29 -5.02
C ARG A 348 -27.45 -10.43 -4.39
N ALA A 349 -28.65 -10.53 -4.92
CA ALA A 349 -29.81 -9.75 -4.47
C ALA A 349 -30.16 -9.92 -2.97
N ASP A 350 -29.79 -11.07 -2.40
CA ASP A 350 -29.94 -11.34 -0.96
C ASP A 350 -28.81 -10.74 -0.08
N GLY A 351 -27.86 -10.03 -0.72
CA GLY A 351 -26.69 -9.44 -0.05
C GLY A 351 -25.51 -10.39 0.14
N SER A 352 -25.61 -11.66 -0.26
CA SER A 352 -24.50 -12.61 -0.17
C SER A 352 -23.40 -12.29 -1.19
N PRO A 353 -22.10 -12.58 -0.88
CA PRO A 353 -21.00 -12.39 -1.81
C PRO A 353 -21.15 -13.27 -3.05
N ALA A 354 -20.95 -12.71 -4.25
CA ALA A 354 -20.93 -13.44 -5.52
C ALA A 354 -19.53 -13.98 -5.82
N THR A 355 -18.99 -14.84 -4.95
CA THR A 355 -17.60 -15.33 -4.99
C THR A 355 -17.32 -16.15 -6.23
N ASP A 356 -18.15 -17.15 -6.53
CA ASP A 356 -17.96 -18.06 -7.66
C ASP A 356 -18.06 -17.31 -8.97
N GLU A 357 -18.99 -16.37 -9.07
CA GLU A 357 -19.19 -15.52 -10.23
C GLU A 357 -17.99 -14.59 -10.47
N ALA A 358 -17.50 -13.93 -9.42
CA ALA A 358 -16.34 -13.05 -9.52
C ALA A 358 -15.07 -13.81 -9.92
N LEU A 359 -14.88 -15.03 -9.43
CA LEU A 359 -13.79 -15.92 -9.82
C LEU A 359 -13.92 -16.35 -11.26
N GLU A 360 -15.12 -16.71 -11.72
CA GLU A 360 -15.36 -17.10 -13.12
C GLU A 360 -15.14 -15.94 -14.08
N ILE A 361 -15.62 -14.73 -13.73
CA ILE A 361 -15.34 -13.50 -14.49
C ILE A 361 -13.83 -13.29 -14.61
N THR A 362 -13.09 -13.38 -13.49
CA THR A 362 -11.64 -13.22 -13.49
C THR A 362 -10.92 -14.22 -14.38
N LYS A 363 -11.35 -15.50 -14.39
CA LYS A 363 -10.80 -16.54 -15.28
C LYS A 363 -11.09 -16.26 -16.76
N ARG A 364 -12.31 -15.87 -17.10
CA ARG A 364 -12.67 -15.52 -18.48
C ARG A 364 -11.95 -14.27 -18.97
N MET A 365 -11.76 -13.27 -18.09
CA MET A 365 -10.93 -12.11 -18.40
C MET A 365 -9.48 -12.48 -18.67
N LEU A 366 -8.90 -13.41 -17.90
CA LEU A 366 -7.56 -13.94 -18.16
C LEU A 366 -7.49 -14.64 -19.53
N ALA A 367 -8.50 -15.42 -19.90
CA ALA A 367 -8.59 -16.05 -21.22
C ALA A 367 -8.63 -15.01 -22.35
N LYS A 368 -9.33 -13.87 -22.14
CA LYS A 368 -9.39 -12.72 -23.05
C LYS A 368 -8.10 -11.86 -23.06
N GLY A 369 -7.10 -12.17 -22.23
CA GLY A 369 -5.82 -11.44 -22.18
C GLY A 369 -5.77 -10.27 -21.21
N PHE A 370 -6.54 -10.31 -20.12
CA PHE A 370 -6.52 -9.33 -19.04
C PHE A 370 -6.19 -10.02 -17.71
N ILE A 371 -5.18 -9.53 -16.98
CA ILE A 371 -4.81 -10.05 -15.67
C ILE A 371 -5.50 -9.19 -14.60
N LEU A 372 -6.38 -9.80 -13.83
CA LEU A 372 -7.11 -9.23 -12.72
C LEU A 372 -6.93 -10.12 -11.47
N LEU A 373 -7.19 -9.58 -10.29
CA LEU A 373 -7.14 -10.33 -9.03
C LEU A 373 -8.46 -10.17 -8.27
N PRO A 374 -8.97 -11.27 -7.69
CA PRO A 374 -10.03 -11.17 -6.69
C PRO A 374 -9.43 -10.69 -5.36
N GLU A 375 -10.13 -9.79 -4.68
CA GLU A 375 -9.78 -9.25 -3.37
C GLU A 375 -10.97 -9.33 -2.40
N GLY A 376 -10.73 -8.94 -1.15
CA GLY A 376 -11.70 -9.03 -0.07
C GLY A 376 -11.71 -10.39 0.62
N PRO A 377 -12.36 -10.49 1.80
CA PRO A 377 -12.49 -11.74 2.56
C PRO A 377 -13.15 -12.85 1.75
N ASP A 378 -14.15 -12.49 0.97
CA ASP A 378 -14.99 -13.40 0.19
C ASP A 378 -14.56 -13.53 -1.28
N ALA A 379 -13.46 -12.87 -1.69
CA ALA A 379 -12.96 -12.89 -3.07
C ALA A 379 -14.00 -12.46 -4.14
N ASN A 380 -15.02 -11.69 -3.76
CA ASN A 380 -16.10 -11.20 -4.62
C ASN A 380 -15.85 -9.79 -5.17
N ILE A 381 -14.64 -9.25 -4.98
CA ILE A 381 -14.22 -7.92 -5.42
C ILE A 381 -13.16 -8.07 -6.51
N ILE A 382 -13.47 -7.62 -7.72
CA ILE A 382 -12.52 -7.61 -8.83
C ILE A 382 -11.66 -6.36 -8.69
N SER A 383 -10.36 -6.54 -8.41
CA SER A 383 -9.41 -5.46 -8.21
C SER A 383 -8.74 -5.02 -9.50
N LEU A 384 -8.68 -3.70 -9.71
CA LEU A 384 -7.99 -3.03 -10.82
C LEU A 384 -6.97 -2.04 -10.23
N SER A 385 -5.70 -2.41 -10.30
CA SER A 385 -4.58 -1.58 -9.85
C SER A 385 -3.43 -1.57 -10.87
N PRO A 386 -3.71 -1.18 -12.14
CA PRO A 386 -2.76 -1.25 -13.26
C PRO A 386 -1.52 -0.37 -13.01
N PRO A 387 -0.45 -0.52 -13.82
CA PRO A 387 0.62 0.47 -13.87
C PRO A 387 0.05 1.88 -14.12
N LEU A 388 0.61 2.91 -13.48
CA LEU A 388 0.06 4.27 -13.53
C LEU A 388 0.18 4.93 -14.92
N ILE A 389 0.93 4.30 -15.80
CA ILE A 389 1.09 4.69 -17.21
C ILE A 389 0.01 4.14 -18.13
N ILE A 390 -0.94 3.34 -17.63
CA ILE A 390 -2.03 2.77 -18.43
C ILE A 390 -2.76 3.86 -19.22
N SER A 391 -3.04 3.64 -20.49
CA SER A 391 -3.75 4.61 -21.33
C SER A 391 -5.27 4.55 -21.13
N GLU A 392 -5.95 5.66 -21.46
CA GLU A 392 -7.43 5.72 -21.45
C GLU A 392 -8.05 4.69 -22.40
N ALA A 393 -7.43 4.43 -23.56
CA ALA A 393 -7.86 3.39 -24.48
C ALA A 393 -7.75 1.97 -23.90
N GLN A 394 -6.68 1.70 -23.14
CA GLN A 394 -6.54 0.42 -22.43
C GLN A 394 -7.58 0.25 -21.33
N ILE A 395 -7.88 1.34 -20.58
CA ILE A 395 -8.94 1.36 -19.56
C ILE A 395 -10.30 1.05 -20.21
N GLN A 396 -10.65 1.76 -21.29
CA GLN A 396 -11.92 1.55 -22.02
C GLN A 396 -12.05 0.11 -22.54
N ARG A 397 -10.99 -0.42 -23.16
CA ARG A 397 -10.94 -1.81 -23.63
C ARG A 397 -11.15 -2.80 -22.48
N THR A 398 -10.53 -2.55 -21.32
CA THR A 398 -10.67 -3.39 -20.14
C THR A 398 -12.11 -3.40 -19.63
N VAL A 399 -12.71 -2.23 -19.46
CA VAL A 399 -14.07 -2.11 -18.91
C VAL A 399 -15.09 -2.70 -19.87
N ASN A 400 -14.95 -2.48 -21.17
CA ASN A 400 -15.83 -3.11 -22.16
C ASN A 400 -15.76 -4.65 -22.09
N ALA A 401 -14.54 -5.22 -22.05
CA ALA A 401 -14.36 -6.67 -21.92
C ALA A 401 -14.89 -7.21 -20.59
N LEU A 402 -14.72 -6.44 -19.50
CA LEU A 402 -15.24 -6.81 -18.18
C LEU A 402 -16.77 -6.81 -18.16
N HIS A 403 -17.42 -5.80 -18.71
CA HIS A 403 -18.88 -5.72 -18.82
C HIS A 403 -19.46 -6.88 -19.64
N GLU A 404 -18.91 -7.12 -20.85
CA GLU A 404 -19.32 -8.27 -21.68
C GLU A 404 -19.18 -9.59 -20.92
N THR A 405 -18.02 -9.80 -20.29
CA THR A 405 -17.75 -11.04 -19.53
C THR A 405 -18.68 -11.18 -18.33
N THR A 406 -18.98 -10.09 -17.64
CA THR A 406 -19.91 -10.08 -16.50
C THR A 406 -21.31 -10.45 -16.93
N VAL A 407 -21.81 -9.88 -18.03
CA VAL A 407 -23.12 -10.26 -18.59
C VAL A 407 -23.11 -11.74 -18.97
N ASP A 408 -22.11 -12.21 -19.70
CA ASP A 408 -22.01 -13.60 -20.13
C ASP A 408 -21.99 -14.61 -18.96
N VAL A 409 -21.39 -14.25 -17.84
CA VAL A 409 -21.32 -15.14 -16.66
C VAL A 409 -22.62 -15.12 -15.86
N LEU A 410 -23.22 -13.93 -15.69
CA LEU A 410 -24.37 -13.76 -14.78
C LEU A 410 -25.72 -13.98 -15.43
N THR A 411 -25.79 -14.20 -16.75
CA THR A 411 -27.04 -14.49 -17.48
C THR A 411 -27.12 -15.94 -17.96
N GLN A 412 -26.08 -16.76 -17.71
CA GLN A 412 -26.08 -18.21 -17.92
C GLN A 412 -26.67 -18.96 -16.73
#